data_569becc8c71f285226c0dc33a720fbb5
#
_entry.id   569becc8c71f285226c0dc33a720fbb5
#
_cell.length_a   1.000
_cell.length_b   1.000
_cell.length_c   1.000
_cell.angle_alpha   90.00
_cell.angle_beta   90.00
_cell.angle_gamma   90.00
#
_symmetry.space_group_name_H-M   'P 1'
#
loop_
_entity.id
_entity.type
_entity.pdbx_description
1 polymer ?
#
loop_
_entity_poly.entity_id
_entity_poly.type
_entity_poly.pdbx_seq_one_letter_code
_entity_poly.pdbx_strand_id
1 'polypeptide(L)'
;MKYTQLGRTGLKVSRLVLGTMNFGPQTDEADSHAIMDAALDAGINFFDTANVYGWGENKGRTEEIIGNWFAKGGDRRDKVVLATKVYGNMGADGEAWPNHDKLSALNIRRAVDASLKRLQTDHIDLYQFHHIDRDTPFDEIWQAIDVLVQQGKILYAGSSNFPGYKIAQANETAARRGGGIGLVSEQCLYNLFERRAEMEVIPAAQDYGLGVIPWSPLHGGLLGGVLKKQAEGGRRASGRAADTLADPAARARLQAYEDLLDKHGLEPGEVALAWLLTRPGVTGPIVGPRTAGQLESALRAVELEPSGELLDALDEVFPGPGPSPEAFAW
;
A
#
# COMPACT_ATOMS: atom_id res chain seq x y z
N MET A 1 11.69 -0.96 -15.65
CA MET A 1 11.32 -0.89 -14.19
C MET A 1 12.56 -0.60 -13.36
N LYS A 2 12.47 0.33 -12.41
CA LYS A 2 13.50 0.63 -11.41
C LYS A 2 13.26 -0.20 -10.15
N TYR A 3 14.33 -0.57 -9.41
CA TYR A 3 14.25 -1.35 -8.17
C TYR A 3 14.94 -0.63 -7.02
N THR A 4 14.51 -0.92 -5.79
CA THR A 4 15.13 -0.44 -4.55
C THR A 4 15.09 -1.52 -3.48
N GLN A 5 15.77 -1.30 -2.35
CA GLN A 5 15.64 -2.16 -1.18
C GLN A 5 14.36 -1.80 -0.40
N LEU A 6 13.71 -2.79 0.19
CA LEU A 6 12.61 -2.58 1.13
C LEU A 6 13.19 -2.16 2.48
N GLY A 7 13.16 -0.86 2.73
CA GLY A 7 13.78 -0.29 3.93
C GLY A 7 15.25 -0.70 4.08
N ARG A 8 15.66 -1.06 5.31
CA ARG A 8 17.03 -1.50 5.64
C ARG A 8 17.34 -2.95 5.29
N THR A 9 16.44 -3.65 4.59
CA THR A 9 16.61 -5.08 4.26
C THR A 9 17.42 -5.28 2.97
N GLY A 10 17.89 -6.51 2.75
CA GLY A 10 18.47 -6.92 1.47
C GLY A 10 17.44 -7.21 0.37
N LEU A 11 16.14 -7.14 0.70
CA LEU A 11 15.07 -7.49 -0.23
C LEU A 11 14.89 -6.42 -1.31
N LYS A 12 15.10 -6.78 -2.57
CA LYS A 12 14.93 -5.86 -3.72
C LYS A 12 13.51 -5.95 -4.26
N VAL A 13 12.84 -4.79 -4.33
CA VAL A 13 11.48 -4.64 -4.81
C VAL A 13 11.39 -3.58 -5.91
N SER A 14 10.40 -3.72 -6.78
CA SER A 14 10.09 -2.72 -7.80
C SER A 14 9.62 -1.41 -7.19
N ARG A 15 9.92 -0.29 -7.85
CA ARG A 15 9.47 1.05 -7.44
C ARG A 15 7.98 1.30 -7.64
N LEU A 16 7.24 0.31 -8.14
CA LEU A 16 5.78 0.23 -8.09
C LEU A 16 5.39 -1.07 -7.40
N VAL A 17 4.28 -1.01 -6.64
CA VAL A 17 3.68 -2.16 -5.97
C VAL A 17 2.33 -2.45 -6.62
N LEU A 18 2.11 -3.68 -7.08
CA LEU A 18 0.81 -4.09 -7.61
C LEU A 18 -0.16 -4.32 -6.46
N GLY A 19 -1.13 -3.43 -6.29
CA GLY A 19 -2.24 -3.57 -5.36
C GLY A 19 -3.38 -4.38 -5.97
N THR A 20 -3.86 -5.36 -5.26
CA THR A 20 -4.83 -6.34 -5.75
C THR A 20 -6.24 -6.18 -5.18
N MET A 21 -6.51 -5.14 -4.39
CA MET A 21 -7.80 -4.92 -3.73
C MET A 21 -9.02 -4.91 -4.68
N ASN A 22 -8.79 -4.59 -5.96
CA ASN A 22 -9.83 -4.57 -7.00
C ASN A 22 -10.15 -5.97 -7.57
N PHE A 23 -9.27 -6.97 -7.35
CA PHE A 23 -9.40 -8.31 -7.91
C PHE A 23 -10.52 -9.10 -7.20
N GLY A 24 -11.47 -9.55 -7.95
CA GLY A 24 -12.72 -10.14 -7.49
C GLY A 24 -13.86 -9.11 -7.44
N PRO A 25 -13.80 -8.05 -6.65
CA PRO A 25 -14.91 -7.09 -6.53
C PRO A 25 -15.16 -6.22 -7.77
N GLN A 26 -14.13 -5.85 -8.52
CA GLN A 26 -14.23 -4.91 -9.66
C GLN A 26 -13.57 -5.43 -10.94
N THR A 27 -12.67 -6.40 -10.81
CA THR A 27 -11.94 -7.03 -11.92
C THR A 27 -12.10 -8.53 -11.73
N ASP A 28 -12.62 -9.22 -12.71
CA ASP A 28 -12.80 -10.67 -12.62
C ASP A 28 -11.44 -11.42 -12.57
N GLU A 29 -11.49 -12.74 -12.36
CA GLU A 29 -10.29 -13.54 -12.19
C GLU A 29 -9.43 -13.60 -13.46
N ALA A 30 -10.05 -13.66 -14.64
CA ALA A 30 -9.32 -13.73 -15.91
C ALA A 30 -8.58 -12.44 -16.20
N ASP A 31 -9.24 -11.30 -16.05
CA ASP A 31 -8.64 -9.97 -16.20
C ASP A 31 -7.60 -9.70 -15.11
N SER A 32 -7.84 -10.15 -13.87
CA SER A 32 -6.87 -10.05 -12.77
C SER A 32 -5.58 -10.81 -13.11
N HIS A 33 -5.69 -12.03 -13.65
CA HIS A 33 -4.55 -12.82 -14.09
C HIS A 33 -3.79 -12.14 -15.23
N ALA A 34 -4.50 -11.56 -16.21
CA ALA A 34 -3.88 -10.82 -17.30
C ALA A 34 -3.11 -9.58 -16.81
N ILE A 35 -3.67 -8.86 -15.82
CA ILE A 35 -2.99 -7.72 -15.19
C ILE A 35 -1.74 -8.19 -14.42
N MET A 36 -1.80 -9.30 -13.68
CA MET A 36 -0.65 -9.84 -12.97
C MET A 36 0.46 -10.31 -13.93
N ASP A 37 0.10 -10.99 -15.03
CA ASP A 37 1.06 -11.37 -16.06
C ASP A 37 1.73 -10.13 -16.68
N ALA A 38 0.95 -9.12 -17.08
CA ALA A 38 1.49 -7.88 -17.64
C ALA A 38 2.36 -7.10 -16.64
N ALA A 39 1.99 -7.08 -15.36
CA ALA A 39 2.79 -6.44 -14.31
C ALA A 39 4.13 -7.15 -14.12
N LEU A 40 4.13 -8.48 -14.07
CA LEU A 40 5.34 -9.29 -13.94
C LEU A 40 6.25 -9.13 -15.17
N ASP A 41 5.69 -9.14 -16.39
CA ASP A 41 6.42 -8.94 -17.65
C ASP A 41 7.04 -7.52 -17.70
N ALA A 42 6.38 -6.52 -17.12
CA ALA A 42 6.93 -5.17 -16.98
C ALA A 42 7.97 -5.04 -15.85
N GLY A 43 8.24 -6.12 -15.11
CA GLY A 43 9.21 -6.18 -14.02
C GLY A 43 8.69 -5.71 -12.66
N ILE A 44 7.39 -5.59 -12.46
CA ILE A 44 6.82 -5.39 -11.12
C ILE A 44 6.90 -6.74 -10.39
N ASN A 45 7.76 -6.80 -9.37
CA ASN A 45 7.93 -7.99 -8.56
C ASN A 45 7.29 -7.89 -7.16
N PHE A 46 6.66 -6.77 -6.81
CA PHE A 46 6.10 -6.54 -5.48
C PHE A 46 4.57 -6.46 -5.57
N PHE A 47 3.89 -7.47 -5.02
CA PHE A 47 2.42 -7.60 -5.05
C PHE A 47 1.87 -7.48 -3.65
N ASP A 48 0.85 -6.65 -3.46
CA ASP A 48 0.18 -6.38 -2.18
C ASP A 48 -1.27 -6.84 -2.19
N THR A 49 -1.63 -7.68 -1.23
CA THR A 49 -2.99 -8.14 -0.97
C THR A 49 -3.34 -8.05 0.52
N ALA A 50 -4.48 -8.56 0.93
CA ALA A 50 -4.87 -8.75 2.33
C ALA A 50 -5.89 -9.88 2.47
N ASN A 51 -5.93 -10.49 3.65
CA ASN A 51 -6.86 -11.58 3.95
C ASN A 51 -8.35 -11.18 3.79
N VAL A 52 -8.71 -9.92 4.06
CA VAL A 52 -10.08 -9.40 3.98
C VAL A 52 -10.51 -8.93 2.60
N TYR A 53 -9.58 -8.88 1.62
CA TYR A 53 -9.95 -8.40 0.29
C TYR A 53 -10.88 -9.39 -0.41
N GLY A 54 -11.85 -8.83 -1.14
CA GLY A 54 -13.05 -9.51 -1.61
C GLY A 54 -14.31 -8.96 -0.95
N TRP A 55 -14.20 -8.55 0.32
CA TRP A 55 -15.21 -7.90 1.15
C TRP A 55 -16.51 -8.72 1.35
N GLY A 56 -17.28 -8.38 2.37
CA GLY A 56 -18.54 -9.04 2.66
C GLY A 56 -18.38 -10.56 2.77
N GLU A 57 -19.22 -11.30 2.07
CA GLU A 57 -19.17 -12.76 2.02
C GLU A 57 -18.00 -13.30 1.19
N ASN A 58 -17.33 -12.45 0.42
CA ASN A 58 -16.21 -12.82 -0.45
C ASN A 58 -14.83 -12.54 0.18
N LYS A 59 -14.73 -12.37 1.49
CA LYS A 59 -13.44 -12.19 2.18
C LYS A 59 -12.49 -13.34 1.84
N GLY A 60 -11.26 -13.00 1.46
CA GLY A 60 -10.26 -13.97 1.01
C GLY A 60 -10.26 -14.26 -0.49
N ARG A 61 -11.29 -13.84 -1.24
CA ARG A 61 -11.38 -14.11 -2.68
C ARG A 61 -10.20 -13.57 -3.46
N THR A 62 -9.68 -12.40 -3.09
CA THR A 62 -8.50 -11.83 -3.76
C THR A 62 -7.25 -12.70 -3.56
N GLU A 63 -7.03 -13.23 -2.36
CA GLU A 63 -5.94 -14.19 -2.12
C GLU A 63 -6.12 -15.50 -2.92
N GLU A 64 -7.36 -15.98 -3.08
CA GLU A 64 -7.65 -17.17 -3.92
C GLU A 64 -7.33 -16.93 -5.39
N ILE A 65 -7.69 -15.75 -5.94
CA ILE A 65 -7.36 -15.36 -7.32
C ILE A 65 -5.85 -15.37 -7.53
N ILE A 66 -5.08 -14.80 -6.58
CA ILE A 66 -3.62 -14.81 -6.65
C ILE A 66 -3.07 -16.24 -6.53
N GLY A 67 -3.60 -17.05 -5.63
CA GLY A 67 -3.22 -18.45 -5.48
C GLY A 67 -3.47 -19.26 -6.75
N ASN A 68 -4.61 -19.08 -7.40
CA ASN A 68 -4.93 -19.71 -8.68
C ASN A 68 -3.95 -19.26 -9.78
N TRP A 69 -3.48 -18.02 -9.74
CA TRP A 69 -2.48 -17.51 -10.66
C TRP A 69 -1.09 -18.13 -10.42
N PHE A 70 -0.67 -18.29 -9.15
CA PHE A 70 0.57 -18.99 -8.81
C PHE A 70 0.52 -20.46 -9.23
N ALA A 71 -0.61 -21.13 -9.05
CA ALA A 71 -0.81 -22.53 -9.43
C ALA A 71 -0.65 -22.81 -10.93
N LYS A 72 -0.71 -21.79 -11.80
CA LYS A 72 -0.39 -21.93 -13.22
C LYS A 72 1.10 -22.22 -13.49
N GLY A 73 1.95 -22.11 -12.47
CA GLY A 73 3.39 -22.36 -12.61
C GLY A 73 4.15 -21.27 -13.35
N GLY A 74 5.27 -21.63 -14.03
CA GLY A 74 6.09 -20.67 -14.78
C GLY A 74 6.90 -19.74 -13.88
N ASP A 75 7.36 -20.23 -12.74
CA ASP A 75 8.18 -19.50 -11.75
C ASP A 75 7.50 -18.21 -11.20
N ARG A 76 6.16 -18.09 -11.32
CA ARG A 76 5.43 -16.90 -10.88
C ARG A 76 5.65 -16.61 -9.40
N ARG A 77 5.57 -17.65 -8.56
CA ARG A 77 5.77 -17.47 -7.11
C ARG A 77 7.18 -17.01 -6.77
N ASP A 78 8.18 -17.59 -7.39
CA ASP A 78 9.61 -17.30 -7.15
C ASP A 78 10.02 -15.89 -7.60
N LYS A 79 9.28 -15.32 -8.57
CA LYS A 79 9.54 -13.99 -9.10
C LYS A 79 8.83 -12.88 -8.34
N VAL A 80 7.88 -13.21 -7.44
CA VAL A 80 7.04 -12.24 -6.75
C VAL A 80 7.40 -12.15 -5.29
N VAL A 81 7.68 -10.94 -4.81
CA VAL A 81 7.65 -10.58 -3.39
C VAL A 81 6.19 -10.35 -3.02
N LEU A 82 5.63 -11.30 -2.27
CA LEU A 82 4.22 -11.32 -1.91
C LEU A 82 4.00 -10.70 -0.53
N ALA A 83 3.22 -9.62 -0.47
CA ALA A 83 2.73 -9.04 0.76
C ALA A 83 1.26 -9.37 0.98
N THR A 84 0.90 -9.85 2.17
CA THR A 84 -0.49 -9.91 2.63
C THR A 84 -0.63 -9.37 4.04
N LYS A 85 -1.87 -9.24 4.54
CA LYS A 85 -2.14 -8.53 5.80
C LYS A 85 -3.06 -9.34 6.70
N VAL A 86 -2.88 -9.12 8.02
CA VAL A 86 -3.74 -9.64 9.09
C VAL A 86 -4.29 -8.49 9.91
N TYR A 87 -5.52 -8.58 10.33
CA TYR A 87 -6.22 -7.76 11.33
C TYR A 87 -7.73 -7.94 11.21
N GLY A 88 -8.28 -7.84 9.99
CA GLY A 88 -9.71 -7.78 9.79
C GLY A 88 -10.41 -9.08 10.15
N ASN A 89 -11.66 -8.97 10.63
CA ASN A 89 -12.50 -10.11 10.92
C ASN A 89 -12.82 -10.91 9.66
N MET A 90 -12.46 -12.20 9.66
CA MET A 90 -12.69 -13.14 8.56
C MET A 90 -13.97 -13.95 8.70
N GLY A 91 -14.75 -13.75 9.78
CA GLY A 91 -16.06 -14.37 9.96
C GLY A 91 -17.11 -13.81 8.98
N ALA A 92 -18.26 -14.49 8.89
CA ALA A 92 -19.42 -13.98 8.14
C ALA A 92 -19.83 -12.60 8.66
N ASP A 93 -20.44 -11.78 7.80
CA ASP A 93 -20.83 -10.43 8.16
C ASP A 93 -21.81 -10.44 9.36
N GLY A 94 -21.42 -9.73 10.43
CA GLY A 94 -22.14 -9.64 11.68
C GLY A 94 -21.74 -10.67 12.76
N GLU A 95 -20.93 -11.69 12.44
CA GLU A 95 -20.40 -12.64 13.41
C GLU A 95 -18.98 -12.25 13.86
N ALA A 96 -18.89 -11.41 14.90
CA ALA A 96 -17.63 -11.16 15.59
C ALA A 96 -17.36 -12.28 16.62
N TRP A 97 -16.86 -13.42 16.15
CA TRP A 97 -16.42 -14.44 17.09
C TRP A 97 -15.10 -14.00 17.75
N PRO A 98 -14.96 -14.16 19.09
CA PRO A 98 -13.74 -13.79 19.77
C PRO A 98 -12.49 -14.39 19.14
N ASN A 99 -11.42 -13.60 19.00
CA ASN A 99 -10.13 -13.99 18.41
C ASN A 99 -10.16 -14.36 16.91
N HIS A 100 -11.11 -13.80 16.15
CA HIS A 100 -11.13 -13.91 14.68
C HIS A 100 -10.68 -12.61 13.99
N ASP A 101 -10.22 -11.65 14.75
CA ASP A 101 -9.69 -10.38 14.29
C ASP A 101 -8.52 -9.89 15.15
N LYS A 102 -7.98 -8.72 14.79
CA LYS A 102 -6.87 -8.04 15.45
C LYS A 102 -5.57 -8.87 15.46
N LEU A 103 -4.68 -8.62 16.43
CA LEU A 103 -3.30 -9.08 16.42
C LEU A 103 -2.95 -10.01 17.60
N SER A 104 -3.94 -10.66 18.23
CA SER A 104 -3.61 -11.71 19.22
C SER A 104 -2.76 -12.82 18.56
N ALA A 105 -1.87 -13.43 19.32
CA ALA A 105 -1.03 -14.53 18.85
C ALA A 105 -1.85 -15.67 18.23
N LEU A 106 -3.04 -15.92 18.79
CA LEU A 106 -3.97 -16.94 18.27
C LEU A 106 -4.49 -16.55 16.88
N ASN A 107 -4.92 -15.29 16.69
CA ASN A 107 -5.42 -14.84 15.40
C ASN A 107 -4.31 -14.75 14.35
N ILE A 108 -3.15 -14.20 14.69
CA ILE A 108 -1.98 -14.14 13.79
C ILE A 108 -1.67 -15.54 13.23
N ARG A 109 -1.58 -16.55 14.10
CA ARG A 109 -1.29 -17.93 13.69
C ARG A 109 -2.36 -18.51 12.77
N ARG A 110 -3.64 -18.35 13.11
CA ARG A 110 -4.76 -18.87 12.30
C ARG A 110 -4.85 -18.16 10.95
N ALA A 111 -4.68 -16.85 10.96
CA ALA A 111 -4.79 -16.02 9.77
C ALA A 111 -3.70 -16.34 8.75
N VAL A 112 -2.44 -16.54 9.19
CA VAL A 112 -1.35 -16.89 8.27
C VAL A 112 -1.59 -18.24 7.62
N ASP A 113 -2.00 -19.27 8.39
CA ASP A 113 -2.29 -20.61 7.84
C ASP A 113 -3.43 -20.56 6.81
N ALA A 114 -4.47 -19.77 7.09
CA ALA A 114 -5.58 -19.58 6.17
C ALA A 114 -5.17 -18.80 4.90
N SER A 115 -4.33 -17.76 5.02
CA SER A 115 -3.80 -17.01 3.88
C SER A 115 -2.90 -17.87 3.01
N LEU A 116 -1.98 -18.65 3.60
CA LEU A 116 -1.12 -19.59 2.85
C LEU A 116 -1.94 -20.59 2.03
N LYS A 117 -3.05 -21.08 2.61
CA LYS A 117 -3.95 -22.00 1.91
C LYS A 117 -4.64 -21.33 0.71
N ARG A 118 -5.17 -20.09 0.87
CA ARG A 118 -5.81 -19.36 -0.24
C ARG A 118 -4.81 -18.97 -1.32
N LEU A 119 -3.63 -18.52 -0.91
CA LEU A 119 -2.53 -18.13 -1.79
C LEU A 119 -1.80 -19.31 -2.46
N GLN A 120 -2.09 -20.55 -2.02
CA GLN A 120 -1.47 -21.78 -2.54
C GLN A 120 0.06 -21.71 -2.55
N THR A 121 0.64 -21.21 -1.47
CA THR A 121 2.09 -21.07 -1.28
C THR A 121 2.47 -21.51 0.14
N ASP A 122 3.71 -21.86 0.34
CA ASP A 122 4.26 -22.28 1.64
C ASP A 122 4.78 -21.12 2.49
N HIS A 123 4.99 -19.92 1.89
CA HIS A 123 5.48 -18.75 2.59
C HIS A 123 4.91 -17.43 2.06
N ILE A 124 4.97 -16.40 2.90
CA ILE A 124 4.66 -15.01 2.61
C ILE A 124 5.95 -14.20 2.80
N ASP A 125 6.31 -13.38 1.82
CA ASP A 125 7.55 -12.59 1.92
C ASP A 125 7.40 -11.44 2.91
N LEU A 126 6.29 -10.70 2.87
CA LEU A 126 6.00 -9.60 3.79
C LEU A 126 4.61 -9.77 4.43
N TYR A 127 4.58 -10.02 5.74
CA TYR A 127 3.33 -10.15 6.49
C TYR A 127 3.07 -8.86 7.26
N GLN A 128 1.97 -8.18 6.95
CA GLN A 128 1.69 -6.83 7.44
C GLN A 128 0.56 -6.80 8.47
N PHE A 129 0.73 -6.02 9.52
CA PHE A 129 -0.37 -5.68 10.44
C PHE A 129 -1.22 -4.61 9.77
N HIS A 130 -2.45 -4.98 9.33
CA HIS A 130 -3.30 -4.11 8.49
C HIS A 130 -3.72 -2.81 9.19
N HIS A 131 -3.88 -2.87 10.50
CA HIS A 131 -4.19 -1.75 11.37
C HIS A 131 -3.52 -1.91 12.73
N ILE A 132 -3.38 -0.79 13.44
CA ILE A 132 -2.90 -0.79 14.82
C ILE A 132 -3.88 -1.52 15.73
N ASP A 133 -3.38 -2.47 16.51
CA ASP A 133 -4.09 -3.04 17.66
C ASP A 133 -3.60 -2.34 18.93
N ARG A 134 -4.53 -1.74 19.66
CA ARG A 134 -4.20 -1.00 20.89
C ARG A 134 -4.34 -1.86 22.14
N ASP A 135 -4.93 -3.03 22.00
CA ASP A 135 -5.26 -3.93 23.11
C ASP A 135 -4.21 -5.04 23.27
N THR A 136 -3.53 -5.44 22.16
CA THR A 136 -2.53 -6.50 22.20
C THR A 136 -1.12 -5.92 22.39
N PRO A 137 -0.37 -6.38 23.42
CA PRO A 137 1.01 -5.96 23.64
C PRO A 137 1.94 -6.39 22.49
N PHE A 138 2.91 -5.54 22.13
CA PHE A 138 3.89 -5.91 21.09
C PHE A 138 4.75 -7.12 21.46
N ASP A 139 4.97 -7.40 22.75
CA ASP A 139 5.66 -8.63 23.19
C ASP A 139 4.93 -9.90 22.72
N GLU A 140 3.59 -9.94 22.81
CA GLU A 140 2.77 -11.04 22.32
C GLU A 140 2.79 -11.13 20.79
N ILE A 141 2.63 -9.98 20.11
CA ILE A 141 2.67 -9.90 18.63
C ILE A 141 4.00 -10.45 18.13
N TRP A 142 5.12 -9.95 18.67
CA TRP A 142 6.45 -10.41 18.26
C TRP A 142 6.71 -11.88 18.60
N GLN A 143 6.20 -12.38 19.71
CA GLN A 143 6.30 -13.81 20.02
C GLN A 143 5.64 -14.66 18.92
N ALA A 144 4.47 -14.27 18.42
CA ALA A 144 3.82 -14.97 17.33
C ALA A 144 4.61 -14.85 16.02
N ILE A 145 5.09 -13.66 15.69
CA ILE A 145 5.89 -13.42 14.49
C ILE A 145 7.21 -14.21 14.49
N ASP A 146 7.95 -14.23 15.61
CA ASP A 146 9.19 -14.99 15.73
C ASP A 146 8.98 -16.48 15.42
N VAL A 147 7.88 -17.06 15.90
CA VAL A 147 7.52 -18.46 15.61
C VAL A 147 7.25 -18.65 14.11
N LEU A 148 6.53 -17.73 13.47
CA LEU A 148 6.21 -17.84 12.04
C LEU A 148 7.45 -17.69 11.15
N VAL A 149 8.38 -16.82 11.54
CA VAL A 149 9.69 -16.69 10.86
C VAL A 149 10.51 -17.97 11.02
N GLN A 150 10.60 -18.51 12.24
CA GLN A 150 11.32 -19.78 12.48
C GLN A 150 10.72 -20.96 11.71
N GLN A 151 9.41 -20.97 11.49
CA GLN A 151 8.71 -21.97 10.69
C GLN A 151 8.87 -21.75 9.17
N GLY A 152 9.48 -20.64 8.75
CA GLY A 152 9.60 -20.25 7.34
C GLY A 152 8.28 -19.83 6.68
N LYS A 153 7.21 -19.60 7.47
CA LYS A 153 5.89 -19.20 6.93
C LYS A 153 5.83 -17.75 6.53
N ILE A 154 6.64 -16.90 7.15
CA ILE A 154 6.83 -15.49 6.77
C ILE A 154 8.32 -15.15 6.79
N LEU A 155 8.75 -14.19 5.98
CA LEU A 155 10.15 -13.76 5.96
C LEU A 155 10.34 -12.42 6.66
N TYR A 156 9.46 -11.46 6.42
CA TYR A 156 9.51 -10.12 6.98
C TYR A 156 8.16 -9.71 7.56
N ALA A 157 8.20 -8.84 8.58
CA ALA A 157 7.00 -8.20 9.15
C ALA A 157 6.96 -6.72 8.78
N GLY A 158 5.76 -6.22 8.43
CA GLY A 158 5.49 -4.80 8.18
C GLY A 158 4.27 -4.33 8.94
N SER A 159 4.07 -3.02 8.97
CA SER A 159 2.87 -2.40 9.53
C SER A 159 2.10 -1.62 8.47
N SER A 160 0.86 -1.32 8.77
CA SER A 160 0.01 -0.45 7.98
C SER A 160 -0.87 0.39 8.89
N ASN A 161 -0.99 1.69 8.57
CA ASN A 161 -1.80 2.64 9.33
C ASN A 161 -1.36 2.78 10.81
N PHE A 162 -0.06 2.67 11.07
CA PHE A 162 0.49 2.89 12.40
C PHE A 162 0.84 4.37 12.60
N PRO A 163 0.56 4.96 13.77
CA PRO A 163 1.12 6.26 14.14
C PRO A 163 2.61 6.13 14.44
N GLY A 164 3.38 7.19 14.24
CA GLY A 164 4.84 7.19 14.38
C GLY A 164 5.34 6.62 15.72
N TYR A 165 4.71 6.99 16.85
CA TYR A 165 5.10 6.46 18.17
C TYR A 165 4.89 4.94 18.32
N LYS A 166 3.96 4.35 17.55
CA LYS A 166 3.75 2.90 17.56
C LYS A 166 4.73 2.16 16.66
N ILE A 167 5.18 2.80 15.58
CA ILE A 167 6.31 2.29 14.78
C ILE A 167 7.56 2.19 15.67
N ALA A 168 7.86 3.26 16.43
CA ALA A 168 8.96 3.28 17.39
C ALA A 168 8.79 2.18 18.46
N GLN A 169 7.63 2.12 19.11
CA GLN A 169 7.35 1.12 20.16
C GLN A 169 7.51 -0.31 19.65
N ALA A 170 7.02 -0.61 18.44
CA ALA A 170 7.12 -1.95 17.85
C ALA A 170 8.59 -2.34 17.62
N ASN A 171 9.40 -1.44 17.03
CA ASN A 171 10.80 -1.71 16.74
C ASN A 171 11.65 -1.80 18.00
N GLU A 172 11.45 -0.90 18.99
CA GLU A 172 12.13 -0.97 20.29
C GLU A 172 11.80 -2.28 21.06
N THR A 173 10.54 -2.74 20.96
CA THR A 173 10.17 -4.01 21.58
C THR A 173 10.85 -5.18 20.87
N ALA A 174 10.90 -5.19 19.54
CA ALA A 174 11.62 -6.22 18.78
C ALA A 174 13.13 -6.23 19.14
N ALA A 175 13.76 -5.06 19.20
CA ALA A 175 15.18 -4.94 19.54
C ALA A 175 15.51 -5.47 20.94
N ARG A 176 14.67 -5.20 21.96
CA ARG A 176 14.84 -5.72 23.33
C ARG A 176 14.71 -7.24 23.40
N ARG A 177 13.95 -7.85 22.51
CA ARG A 177 13.77 -9.32 22.47
C ARG A 177 14.97 -10.05 21.87
N GLY A 178 15.87 -9.34 21.17
CA GLY A 178 17.15 -9.88 20.70
C GLY A 178 17.07 -10.88 19.55
N GLY A 179 15.93 -11.02 18.89
CA GLY A 179 15.74 -12.09 17.89
C GLY A 179 15.35 -11.66 16.49
N GLY A 180 14.76 -10.48 16.34
CA GLY A 180 14.18 -10.07 15.05
C GLY A 180 14.65 -8.72 14.56
N ILE A 181 14.49 -8.50 13.25
CA ILE A 181 14.78 -7.19 12.63
C ILE A 181 13.68 -6.16 12.85
N GLY A 182 12.57 -6.52 13.50
CA GLY A 182 11.42 -5.65 13.71
C GLY A 182 10.60 -5.41 12.44
N LEU A 183 9.88 -4.28 12.40
CA LEU A 183 9.17 -3.85 11.21
C LEU A 183 10.17 -3.43 10.13
N VAL A 184 9.89 -3.80 8.87
CA VAL A 184 10.72 -3.43 7.72
C VAL A 184 10.01 -2.46 6.76
N SER A 185 8.69 -2.30 6.93
CA SER A 185 7.89 -1.39 6.12
C SER A 185 6.73 -0.79 6.91
N GLU A 186 6.28 0.38 6.49
CA GLU A 186 5.01 0.98 6.87
C GLU A 186 4.19 1.30 5.63
N GLN A 187 2.96 0.78 5.58
CA GLN A 187 2.01 1.05 4.51
C GLN A 187 0.98 2.09 4.98
N CYS A 188 1.08 3.34 4.51
CA CYS A 188 0.25 4.45 4.98
C CYS A 188 -0.46 5.18 3.85
N LEU A 189 -1.54 5.91 4.21
CA LEU A 189 -2.18 6.85 3.31
C LEU A 189 -1.24 8.03 3.05
N TYR A 190 -0.75 8.13 1.81
CA TYR A 190 0.13 9.23 1.44
C TYR A 190 0.03 9.52 -0.06
N ASN A 191 -0.23 10.77 -0.40
CA ASN A 191 -0.32 11.28 -1.76
C ASN A 191 -0.25 12.82 -1.73
N LEU A 192 -0.23 13.48 -2.87
CA LEU A 192 -0.20 14.95 -2.97
C LEU A 192 -1.29 15.65 -2.16
N PHE A 193 -2.50 15.07 -2.12
CA PHE A 193 -3.65 15.65 -1.43
C PHE A 193 -3.64 15.36 0.08
N GLU A 194 -3.10 14.19 0.49
CA GLU A 194 -3.06 13.74 1.88
C GLU A 194 -1.61 13.56 2.33
N ARG A 195 -1.08 14.56 3.02
CA ARG A 195 0.33 14.66 3.40
C ARG A 195 0.60 14.52 4.90
N ARG A 196 -0.40 14.25 5.72
CA ARG A 196 -0.23 14.14 7.19
C ARG A 196 0.78 13.08 7.63
N ALA A 197 1.06 12.08 6.81
CA ALA A 197 2.11 11.11 7.10
C ALA A 197 3.50 11.76 7.27
N GLU A 198 3.73 12.94 6.69
CA GLU A 198 4.98 13.70 6.79
C GLU A 198 5.24 14.24 8.20
N MET A 199 4.20 14.37 9.05
CA MET A 199 4.37 14.88 10.41
C MET A 199 5.12 13.90 11.32
N GLU A 200 4.76 12.62 11.31
CA GLU A 200 5.30 11.63 12.24
C GLU A 200 5.63 10.28 11.60
N VAL A 201 4.77 9.78 10.69
CA VAL A 201 4.87 8.41 10.19
C VAL A 201 6.11 8.24 9.32
N ILE A 202 6.34 9.15 8.37
CA ILE A 202 7.51 9.12 7.50
C ILE A 202 8.80 9.36 8.28
N PRO A 203 8.92 10.39 9.16
CA PRO A 203 10.08 10.54 10.03
C PRO A 203 10.38 9.29 10.86
N ALA A 204 9.39 8.71 11.53
CA ALA A 204 9.59 7.49 12.30
C ALA A 204 10.02 6.30 11.41
N ALA A 205 9.43 6.17 10.22
CA ALA A 205 9.86 5.14 9.29
C ALA A 205 11.32 5.31 8.84
N GLN A 206 11.76 6.55 8.62
CA GLN A 206 13.15 6.86 8.26
C GLN A 206 14.11 6.56 9.41
N ASP A 207 13.80 6.98 10.64
CA ASP A 207 14.64 6.75 11.84
C ASP A 207 14.87 5.26 12.09
N TYR A 208 13.85 4.43 11.85
CA TYR A 208 13.95 2.98 12.00
C TYR A 208 14.32 2.25 10.70
N GLY A 209 14.58 2.96 9.60
CA GLY A 209 14.98 2.39 8.32
C GLY A 209 13.89 1.52 7.66
N LEU A 210 12.61 1.87 7.82
CA LEU A 210 11.49 1.21 7.18
C LEU A 210 11.28 1.75 5.75
N GLY A 211 10.86 0.87 4.85
CA GLY A 211 10.34 1.29 3.55
C GLY A 211 8.90 1.79 3.65
N VAL A 212 8.62 2.99 3.16
CA VAL A 212 7.25 3.53 3.12
C VAL A 212 6.56 3.07 1.84
N ILE A 213 5.36 2.49 1.97
CA ILE A 213 4.55 1.96 0.87
C ILE A 213 3.22 2.72 0.84
N PRO A 214 3.12 3.83 0.08
CA PRO A 214 1.89 4.62 0.03
C PRO A 214 0.71 3.87 -0.59
N TRP A 215 -0.42 3.78 0.14
CA TRP A 215 -1.69 3.35 -0.45
C TRP A 215 -2.55 4.55 -0.86
N SER A 216 -3.47 4.33 -1.81
CA SER A 216 -4.30 5.37 -2.45
C SER A 216 -3.48 6.52 -3.05
N PRO A 217 -2.45 6.22 -3.86
CA PRO A 217 -1.53 7.24 -4.37
C PRO A 217 -2.21 8.30 -5.25
N LEU A 218 -3.35 7.95 -5.85
CA LEU A 218 -4.17 8.86 -6.67
C LEU A 218 -5.40 9.42 -5.92
N HIS A 219 -5.45 9.31 -4.59
CA HIS A 219 -6.55 9.80 -3.75
C HIS A 219 -7.93 9.36 -4.26
N GLY A 220 -8.12 8.04 -4.47
CA GLY A 220 -9.36 7.50 -5.03
C GLY A 220 -9.61 7.86 -6.49
N GLY A 221 -8.57 8.25 -7.23
CA GLY A 221 -8.60 8.64 -8.62
C GLY A 221 -8.71 10.16 -8.86
N LEU A 222 -8.82 10.96 -7.80
CA LEU A 222 -8.93 12.44 -7.93
C LEU A 222 -7.70 13.05 -8.59
N LEU A 223 -6.49 12.59 -8.22
CA LEU A 223 -5.24 13.03 -8.81
C LEU A 223 -4.96 12.45 -10.21
N GLY A 224 -5.90 11.70 -10.76
CA GLY A 224 -5.81 11.14 -12.12
C GLY A 224 -6.43 12.01 -13.22
N GLY A 225 -6.65 13.32 -12.98
CA GLY A 225 -7.30 14.21 -13.96
C GLY A 225 -8.83 14.07 -13.91
N VAL A 226 -9.41 14.08 -12.72
CA VAL A 226 -10.84 13.81 -12.51
C VAL A 226 -11.75 14.88 -13.11
N LEU A 227 -11.37 16.16 -13.06
CA LEU A 227 -12.22 17.26 -13.54
C LEU A 227 -12.31 17.24 -15.06
N LYS A 228 -11.18 17.09 -15.76
CA LYS A 228 -11.12 16.95 -17.22
C LYS A 228 -11.91 15.74 -17.70
N LYS A 229 -11.69 14.58 -17.08
CA LYS A 229 -12.42 13.34 -17.41
C LYS A 229 -13.92 13.46 -17.18
N GLN A 230 -14.37 14.19 -16.14
CA GLN A 230 -15.80 14.44 -15.93
C GLN A 230 -16.39 15.38 -16.99
N ALA A 231 -15.66 16.39 -17.41
CA ALA A 231 -16.08 17.29 -18.49
C ALA A 231 -16.24 16.55 -19.84
N GLU A 232 -15.41 15.53 -20.06
CA GLU A 232 -15.45 14.65 -21.24
C GLU A 232 -16.47 13.50 -21.14
N GLY A 233 -17.34 13.51 -20.12
CA GLY A 233 -18.38 12.48 -19.92
C GLY A 233 -17.87 11.21 -19.22
N GLY A 234 -16.70 11.24 -18.60
CA GLY A 234 -16.14 10.12 -17.86
C GLY A 234 -16.91 9.78 -16.59
N ARG A 235 -16.51 8.65 -15.96
CA ARG A 235 -17.17 8.13 -14.76
C ARG A 235 -17.12 9.16 -13.61
N ARG A 236 -18.27 9.35 -12.94
CA ARG A 236 -18.34 10.21 -11.74
C ARG A 236 -17.59 9.57 -10.58
N ALA A 237 -16.96 10.41 -9.77
CA ALA A 237 -16.39 9.99 -8.49
C ALA A 237 -17.48 9.41 -7.57
N SER A 238 -17.10 8.48 -6.72
CA SER A 238 -18.02 7.85 -5.74
C SER A 238 -17.36 7.73 -4.37
N GLY A 239 -18.16 7.56 -3.33
CA GLY A 239 -17.69 7.47 -1.96
C GLY A 239 -16.84 8.67 -1.54
N ARG A 240 -15.77 8.46 -0.79
CA ARG A 240 -14.90 9.53 -0.26
C ARG A 240 -14.39 10.50 -1.34
N ALA A 241 -14.13 10.03 -2.55
CA ALA A 241 -13.72 10.90 -3.66
C ALA A 241 -14.83 11.88 -4.08
N ALA A 242 -16.08 11.45 -4.06
CA ALA A 242 -17.22 12.34 -4.31
C ALA A 242 -17.39 13.38 -3.20
N ASP A 243 -17.23 12.97 -1.94
CA ASP A 243 -17.29 13.89 -0.78
C ASP A 243 -16.18 14.95 -0.88
N THR A 244 -14.97 14.56 -1.25
CA THR A 244 -13.86 15.51 -1.46
C THR A 244 -14.16 16.49 -2.58
N LEU A 245 -14.74 16.05 -3.71
CA LEU A 245 -15.12 16.93 -4.81
C LEU A 245 -16.27 17.88 -4.50
N ALA A 246 -17.09 17.56 -3.49
CA ALA A 246 -18.15 18.42 -3.01
C ALA A 246 -17.61 19.62 -2.19
N ASP A 247 -16.41 19.52 -1.65
CA ASP A 247 -15.72 20.64 -0.98
C ASP A 247 -15.17 21.64 -2.01
N PRO A 248 -15.61 22.90 -2.03
CA PRO A 248 -15.14 23.89 -2.97
C PRO A 248 -13.63 24.15 -2.92
N ALA A 249 -13.02 24.08 -1.71
CA ALA A 249 -11.59 24.31 -1.55
C ALA A 249 -10.77 23.15 -2.13
N ALA A 250 -11.20 21.92 -1.90
CA ALA A 250 -10.60 20.73 -2.48
C ALA A 250 -10.73 20.73 -4.02
N ARG A 251 -11.91 21.10 -4.53
CA ARG A 251 -12.15 21.21 -5.98
C ARG A 251 -11.26 22.29 -6.61
N ALA A 252 -11.09 23.44 -5.97
CA ALA A 252 -10.21 24.50 -6.46
C ALA A 252 -8.75 24.06 -6.53
N ARG A 253 -8.26 23.30 -5.55
CA ARG A 253 -6.91 22.72 -5.58
C ARG A 253 -6.74 21.72 -6.73
N LEU A 254 -7.73 20.86 -6.98
CA LEU A 254 -7.70 19.91 -8.09
C LEU A 254 -7.71 20.65 -9.44
N GLN A 255 -8.47 21.75 -9.56
CA GLN A 255 -8.46 22.57 -10.76
C GLN A 255 -7.07 23.20 -10.98
N ALA A 256 -6.48 23.80 -9.94
CA ALA A 256 -5.14 24.38 -10.04
C ALA A 256 -4.07 23.32 -10.41
N TYR A 257 -4.22 22.09 -9.89
CA TYR A 257 -3.37 20.96 -10.24
C TYR A 257 -3.50 20.57 -11.72
N GLU A 258 -4.73 20.37 -12.21
CA GLU A 258 -4.95 19.99 -13.61
C GLU A 258 -4.50 21.11 -14.56
N ASP A 259 -4.78 22.39 -14.24
CA ASP A 259 -4.33 23.55 -15.02
C ASP A 259 -2.80 23.67 -15.06
N LEU A 260 -2.11 23.40 -13.95
CA LEU A 260 -0.65 23.38 -13.89
C LEU A 260 -0.10 22.33 -14.84
N LEU A 261 -0.64 21.12 -14.80
CA LEU A 261 -0.12 20.01 -15.61
C LEU A 261 -0.47 20.12 -17.09
N ASP A 262 -1.64 20.67 -17.43
CA ASP A 262 -2.01 20.96 -18.82
C ASP A 262 -1.02 21.96 -19.46
N LYS A 263 -0.55 22.97 -18.72
CA LYS A 263 0.48 23.92 -19.22
C LYS A 263 1.81 23.23 -19.56
N HIS A 264 2.12 22.14 -18.86
CA HIS A 264 3.35 21.36 -19.06
C HIS A 264 3.15 20.16 -20.01
N GLY A 265 1.92 19.90 -20.48
CA GLY A 265 1.58 18.73 -21.30
C GLY A 265 1.80 17.40 -20.57
N LEU A 266 1.58 17.36 -19.25
CA LEU A 266 1.83 16.20 -18.40
C LEU A 266 0.52 15.55 -17.96
N GLU A 267 0.54 14.21 -17.85
CA GLU A 267 -0.60 13.43 -17.38
C GLU A 267 -0.69 13.45 -15.84
N PRO A 268 -1.81 13.93 -15.25
CA PRO A 268 -1.94 14.09 -13.81
C PRO A 268 -1.63 12.84 -12.99
N GLY A 269 -2.16 11.69 -13.39
CA GLY A 269 -1.93 10.43 -12.67
C GLY A 269 -0.46 9.99 -12.66
N GLU A 270 0.27 10.26 -13.73
CA GLU A 270 1.69 9.93 -13.84
C GLU A 270 2.53 10.86 -12.95
N VAL A 271 2.22 12.15 -12.94
CA VAL A 271 2.89 13.13 -12.09
C VAL A 271 2.66 12.85 -10.61
N ALA A 272 1.42 12.51 -10.20
CA ALA A 272 1.13 12.17 -8.81
C ALA A 272 1.94 10.95 -8.32
N LEU A 273 2.09 9.92 -9.16
CA LEU A 273 2.91 8.75 -8.84
C LEU A 273 4.41 9.10 -8.84
N ALA A 274 4.88 9.84 -9.84
CA ALA A 274 6.27 10.28 -9.92
C ALA A 274 6.66 11.16 -8.73
N TRP A 275 5.78 12.06 -8.30
CA TRP A 275 5.99 12.86 -7.09
C TRP A 275 6.23 11.97 -5.85
N LEU A 276 5.42 10.93 -5.63
CA LEU A 276 5.65 9.98 -4.54
C LEU A 276 7.02 9.32 -4.63
N LEU A 277 7.47 8.98 -5.84
CA LEU A 277 8.77 8.34 -6.06
C LEU A 277 9.96 9.28 -5.76
N THR A 278 9.74 10.60 -5.67
CA THR A 278 10.77 11.57 -5.23
C THR A 278 10.83 11.72 -3.71
N ARG A 279 9.81 11.25 -2.96
CA ARG A 279 9.75 11.49 -1.51
C ARG A 279 10.71 10.58 -0.74
N PRO A 280 11.45 11.15 0.23
CA PRO A 280 12.37 10.37 1.06
C PRO A 280 11.68 9.21 1.78
N GLY A 281 12.32 8.05 1.82
CA GLY A 281 11.79 6.84 2.48
C GLY A 281 10.73 6.07 1.68
N VAL A 282 10.15 6.65 0.62
CA VAL A 282 9.17 5.93 -0.21
C VAL A 282 9.84 4.84 -1.03
N THR A 283 9.44 3.60 -0.76
CA THR A 283 9.85 2.41 -1.52
C THR A 283 9.13 2.36 -2.88
N GLY A 284 7.80 2.46 -2.85
CA GLY A 284 6.98 2.49 -4.06
C GLY A 284 5.50 2.62 -3.73
N PRO A 285 4.73 3.43 -4.48
CA PRO A 285 3.27 3.53 -4.31
C PRO A 285 2.58 2.25 -4.77
N ILE A 286 1.48 1.93 -4.08
CA ILE A 286 0.59 0.82 -4.45
C ILE A 286 -0.37 1.30 -5.53
N VAL A 287 -0.27 0.72 -6.71
CA VAL A 287 -1.18 0.97 -7.83
C VAL A 287 -2.15 -0.21 -7.98
N GLY A 288 -3.44 0.07 -8.05
CA GLY A 288 -4.49 -0.94 -8.22
C GLY A 288 -5.16 -0.80 -9.59
N PRO A 289 -4.51 -1.19 -10.69
CA PRO A 289 -5.08 -1.10 -12.02
C PRO A 289 -6.26 -2.07 -12.17
N ARG A 290 -7.30 -1.63 -12.85
CA ARG A 290 -8.45 -2.45 -13.26
C ARG A 290 -8.40 -2.79 -14.75
N THR A 291 -7.49 -2.15 -15.49
CA THR A 291 -7.29 -2.35 -16.92
C THR A 291 -5.80 -2.27 -17.26
N ALA A 292 -5.40 -2.87 -18.38
CA ALA A 292 -4.03 -2.79 -18.89
C ALA A 292 -3.57 -1.34 -19.11
N GLY A 293 -4.43 -0.47 -19.65
CA GLY A 293 -4.08 0.94 -19.87
C GLY A 293 -3.79 1.71 -18.58
N GLN A 294 -4.43 1.36 -17.46
CA GLN A 294 -4.10 1.95 -16.16
C GLN A 294 -2.73 1.47 -15.64
N LEU A 295 -2.38 0.22 -15.90
CA LEU A 295 -1.06 -0.31 -15.58
C LEU A 295 0.03 0.38 -16.41
N GLU A 296 -0.19 0.54 -17.71
CA GLU A 296 0.74 1.25 -18.62
C GLU A 296 0.99 2.69 -18.19
N SER A 297 -0.05 3.43 -17.80
CA SER A 297 0.10 4.79 -17.26
C SER A 297 0.94 4.80 -15.97
N ALA A 298 0.71 3.86 -15.05
CA ALA A 298 1.51 3.76 -13.84
C ALA A 298 3.00 3.43 -14.15
N LEU A 299 3.26 2.62 -15.17
CA LEU A 299 4.63 2.27 -15.60
C LEU A 299 5.37 3.50 -16.15
N ARG A 300 4.69 4.38 -16.90
CA ARG A 300 5.31 5.63 -17.41
C ARG A 300 5.72 6.57 -16.27
N ALA A 301 4.99 6.57 -15.16
CA ALA A 301 5.33 7.38 -13.98
C ALA A 301 6.72 7.05 -13.38
N VAL A 302 7.21 5.82 -13.54
CA VAL A 302 8.54 5.40 -13.00
C VAL A 302 9.69 6.06 -13.78
N GLU A 303 9.45 6.38 -15.03
CA GLU A 303 10.46 7.00 -15.91
C GLU A 303 10.35 8.55 -15.90
N LEU A 304 9.25 9.10 -15.35
CA LEU A 304 9.05 10.52 -15.24
C LEU A 304 9.90 11.09 -14.07
N GLU A 305 10.75 12.05 -14.39
CA GLU A 305 11.57 12.78 -13.41
C GLU A 305 11.06 14.23 -13.32
N PRO A 306 10.19 14.57 -12.34
CA PRO A 306 9.69 15.92 -12.17
C PRO A 306 10.82 16.91 -11.91
N SER A 307 10.83 18.06 -12.61
CA SER A 307 11.81 19.12 -12.34
C SER A 307 11.59 19.74 -10.95
N GLY A 308 12.63 20.39 -10.40
CA GLY A 308 12.51 21.12 -9.13
C GLY A 308 11.40 22.17 -9.18
N GLU A 309 11.30 22.92 -10.29
CA GLU A 309 10.26 23.92 -10.50
C GLU A 309 8.84 23.31 -10.47
N LEU A 310 8.66 22.12 -11.05
CA LEU A 310 7.38 21.43 -10.99
C LEU A 310 7.07 20.93 -9.57
N LEU A 311 8.07 20.42 -8.87
CA LEU A 311 7.89 19.98 -7.48
C LEU A 311 7.52 21.14 -6.55
N ASP A 312 8.15 22.30 -6.70
CA ASP A 312 7.84 23.51 -5.95
C ASP A 312 6.41 24.00 -6.26
N ALA A 313 6.01 24.01 -7.53
CA ALA A 313 4.65 24.39 -7.93
C ALA A 313 3.59 23.40 -7.40
N LEU A 314 3.90 22.10 -7.34
CA LEU A 314 3.01 21.11 -6.74
C LEU A 314 2.89 21.31 -5.23
N ASP A 315 3.97 21.70 -4.54
CA ASP A 315 3.96 22.00 -3.11
C ASP A 315 3.19 23.30 -2.80
N GLU A 316 3.14 24.28 -3.72
CA GLU A 316 2.26 25.45 -3.62
C GLU A 316 0.77 25.07 -3.72
N VAL A 317 0.41 24.16 -4.63
CA VAL A 317 -0.97 23.68 -4.79
C VAL A 317 -1.40 22.79 -3.62
N PHE A 318 -0.50 21.92 -3.16
CA PHE A 318 -0.73 20.96 -2.08
C PHE A 318 0.33 21.12 -0.98
N PRO A 319 0.25 22.17 -0.16
CA PRO A 319 1.26 22.40 0.87
C PRO A 319 1.28 21.26 1.89
N GLY A 320 2.49 20.82 2.23
CA GLY A 320 2.70 19.84 3.30
C GLY A 320 2.38 20.48 4.67
N PRO A 321 2.10 19.64 5.69
CA PRO A 321 1.79 20.14 7.03
C PRO A 321 3.02 20.70 7.77
N GLY A 322 4.22 20.43 7.28
CA GLY A 322 5.46 20.64 8.03
C GLY A 322 5.75 19.53 9.03
N PRO A 323 6.93 19.57 9.65
CA PRO A 323 7.32 18.57 10.64
C PRO A 323 6.57 18.75 11.97
N SER A 324 6.42 17.67 12.73
CA SER A 324 5.97 17.70 14.11
C SER A 324 7.18 17.95 15.04
N PRO A 325 7.08 18.77 16.10
CA PRO A 325 5.87 19.47 16.56
C PRO A 325 5.65 20.86 15.96
N GLU A 326 6.54 21.36 15.12
CA GLU A 326 6.54 22.75 14.62
C GLU A 326 5.25 23.09 13.87
N ALA A 327 4.67 22.14 13.13
CA ALA A 327 3.43 22.32 12.36
C ALA A 327 2.20 22.67 13.21
N PHE A 328 2.23 22.45 14.54
CA PHE A 328 1.09 22.70 15.43
C PHE A 328 1.45 23.33 16.80
N ALA A 329 2.72 23.37 17.17
CA ALA A 329 3.12 23.83 18.50
C ALA A 329 3.50 25.32 18.52
N TRP A 330 4.00 25.91 17.42
CA TRP A 330 4.34 27.32 17.24
C TRP A 330 4.38 27.78 15.79
#